data_3a7f18bf6db62afc507040f217fd3f71
#
_entry.id   3a7f18bf6db62afc507040f217fd3f71
#
_cell.length_a   1.000
_cell.length_b   1.000
_cell.length_c   1.000
_cell.angle_alpha   90.00
_cell.angle_beta   90.00
_cell.angle_gamma   90.00
#
_symmetry.space_group_name_H-M   'P 1'
#
loop_
_entity.id
_entity.type
_entity.pdbx_description
1 polymer ?
#
loop_
_entity_poly.entity_id
_entity_poly.type
_entity_poly.pdbx_seq_one_letter_code
_entity_poly.pdbx_strand_id
1 'polypeptide(L)'
;FIEGDKLSEWIFALVAPFATVPDSINAQELLYFWQTGEPRSELKELVVDLTAFHAFLVKYGMPAANIKSMPPSEILDYCRENNAWAIIPFERITPEWKVIAIDGQSPIYKNFDPSIYPLKADINLSKNPAFKIDPETYQHVLSQLQAVMPKTNRDPEKLTTVILTGVTALARATAKEMEIYGVLSPAQSIKDVMKEADLAHVSNEVPFAPDCPEPQWVQDRLEFCSDDSYIDLLKEIGTDVVELTGDHFRDWGPEAMLHTLDMYDAEGWSYYGGGRNIAEARAPIRLEHNGNKIAFIGCNAKAPGYATASETNPGAFHCDMDYMVGAIEGLVQEGYLVIATFQHDEVYQWQPAPNMIEDFRQLAEAGAVIVSGSQAHQPHIYEFWGHTFVHYGLGNLFFDQLGWYDDSDKAFIDRHIFYDGKYLGVELLTVQFFNWSTPTWMTPDARTQLLARLFEQSQQFSQAQ
;
A
#
# COMPACT_ATOMS: atom_id res chain seq x y z
N PHE A 1 -29.26 -24.97 -3.57
CA PHE A 1 -29.86 -23.63 -3.40
C PHE A 1 -30.98 -23.79 -2.37
N ILE A 2 -30.84 -23.13 -1.22
CA ILE A 2 -31.95 -23.02 -0.26
C ILE A 2 -32.83 -21.88 -0.79
N GLU A 3 -34.02 -22.21 -1.30
CA GLU A 3 -35.00 -21.20 -1.67
C GLU A 3 -35.39 -20.37 -0.46
N GLY A 4 -35.31 -19.05 -0.58
CA GLY A 4 -35.62 -18.13 0.50
C GLY A 4 -35.39 -16.67 0.11
N ASP A 5 -35.84 -15.75 0.95
CA ASP A 5 -35.61 -14.32 0.75
C ASP A 5 -34.18 -13.94 1.19
N LYS A 6 -33.44 -13.26 0.33
CA LYS A 6 -32.05 -12.85 0.59
C LYS A 6 -32.01 -11.84 1.74
N LEU A 7 -31.16 -12.12 2.74
CA LEU A 7 -30.87 -11.25 3.89
C LEU A 7 -29.55 -10.51 3.71
N SER A 8 -28.51 -11.24 3.28
CA SER A 8 -27.15 -10.72 3.20
C SER A 8 -26.37 -11.44 2.09
N GLU A 9 -25.30 -10.81 1.61
CA GLU A 9 -24.30 -11.43 0.74
C GLU A 9 -22.94 -11.37 1.42
N TRP A 10 -22.32 -12.52 1.56
CA TRP A 10 -21.02 -12.63 2.20
C TRP A 10 -19.94 -12.93 1.19
N ILE A 11 -18.89 -12.12 1.23
CA ILE A 11 -17.71 -12.21 0.38
C ILE A 11 -16.60 -12.89 1.18
N PHE A 12 -15.91 -13.82 0.52
CA PHE A 12 -14.74 -14.48 1.06
C PHE A 12 -13.54 -14.15 0.18
N ALA A 13 -12.35 -14.12 0.75
CA ALA A 13 -11.12 -13.89 0.03
C ALA A 13 -10.35 -15.20 -0.15
N LEU A 14 -9.76 -15.39 -1.33
CA LEU A 14 -8.67 -16.32 -1.52
C LEU A 14 -7.39 -15.60 -1.11
N VAL A 15 -6.67 -16.16 -0.15
CA VAL A 15 -5.47 -15.55 0.42
C VAL A 15 -4.31 -16.54 0.46
N ALA A 16 -3.11 -16.02 0.44
CA ALA A 16 -1.87 -16.76 0.66
C ALA A 16 -0.98 -15.99 1.65
N PRO A 17 0.00 -16.60 2.30
CA PRO A 17 1.01 -15.87 3.07
C PRO A 17 1.62 -14.76 2.22
N PHE A 18 1.90 -13.59 2.82
CA PHE A 18 2.30 -12.38 2.09
C PHE A 18 3.45 -12.59 1.09
N ALA A 19 4.45 -13.42 1.45
CA ALA A 19 5.58 -13.76 0.58
C ALA A 19 5.23 -14.70 -0.60
N THR A 20 4.02 -14.59 -1.13
CA THR A 20 3.55 -15.35 -2.29
C THR A 20 3.66 -14.52 -3.55
N VAL A 21 4.32 -15.05 -4.60
CA VAL A 21 4.55 -14.32 -5.86
C VAL A 21 3.29 -14.15 -6.70
N PRO A 22 2.47 -15.20 -7.01
CA PRO A 22 1.28 -15.06 -7.83
C PRO A 22 0.28 -14.04 -7.29
N ASP A 23 -0.28 -13.20 -8.19
CA ASP A 23 -1.30 -12.20 -7.85
C ASP A 23 -2.72 -12.69 -8.15
N SER A 24 -2.88 -13.72 -8.98
CA SER A 24 -4.18 -14.18 -9.44
C SER A 24 -4.19 -15.67 -9.79
N ILE A 25 -5.39 -16.23 -9.79
CA ILE A 25 -5.71 -17.57 -10.28
C ILE A 25 -6.97 -17.53 -11.14
N ASN A 26 -7.12 -18.51 -12.02
CA ASN A 26 -8.35 -18.69 -12.75
C ASN A 26 -9.41 -19.43 -11.90
N ALA A 27 -10.68 -19.01 -11.98
CA ALA A 27 -11.76 -19.65 -11.21
C ALA A 27 -11.93 -21.15 -11.54
N GLN A 28 -11.68 -21.56 -12.78
CA GLN A 28 -11.75 -22.98 -13.18
C GLN A 28 -10.67 -23.80 -12.50
N GLU A 29 -9.45 -23.24 -12.31
CA GLU A 29 -8.36 -23.92 -11.60
C GLU A 29 -8.67 -24.08 -10.11
N LEU A 30 -9.22 -23.03 -9.47
CA LEU A 30 -9.65 -23.10 -8.08
C LEU A 30 -10.75 -24.15 -7.89
N LEU A 31 -11.76 -24.16 -8.76
CA LEU A 31 -12.84 -25.16 -8.69
C LEU A 31 -12.36 -26.57 -9.00
N TYR A 32 -11.43 -26.73 -9.94
CA TYR A 32 -10.82 -28.02 -10.22
C TYR A 32 -10.05 -28.54 -8.99
N PHE A 33 -9.25 -27.66 -8.35
CA PHE A 33 -8.56 -28.04 -7.10
C PHE A 33 -9.56 -28.41 -5.99
N TRP A 34 -10.66 -27.66 -5.84
CA TRP A 34 -11.72 -27.97 -4.89
C TRP A 34 -12.27 -29.39 -5.09
N GLN A 35 -12.50 -29.78 -6.33
CA GLN A 35 -13.13 -31.07 -6.67
C GLN A 35 -12.16 -32.26 -6.61
N THR A 36 -10.90 -32.04 -7.01
CA THR A 36 -9.93 -33.16 -7.21
C THR A 36 -8.79 -33.17 -6.21
N GLY A 37 -8.44 -32.03 -5.64
CA GLY A 37 -7.24 -31.86 -4.83
C GLY A 37 -5.93 -31.87 -5.63
N GLU A 38 -6.01 -31.84 -6.96
CA GLU A 38 -4.84 -31.90 -7.85
C GLU A 38 -4.45 -30.51 -8.32
N PRO A 39 -3.17 -30.07 -8.15
CA PRO A 39 -2.72 -28.74 -8.58
C PRO A 39 -2.61 -28.64 -10.10
N ARG A 40 -3.08 -27.51 -10.66
CA ARG A 40 -2.86 -27.10 -12.05
C ARG A 40 -2.13 -25.76 -12.17
N SER A 41 -1.93 -25.10 -11.03
CA SER A 41 -1.28 -23.80 -10.91
C SER A 41 -0.36 -23.79 -9.70
N GLU A 42 -0.05 -22.61 -9.18
CA GLU A 42 0.72 -22.44 -7.93
C GLU A 42 -0.07 -22.82 -6.66
N LEU A 43 -1.38 -23.02 -6.77
CA LEU A 43 -2.21 -23.54 -5.68
C LEU A 43 -1.93 -25.03 -5.47
N LYS A 44 -1.13 -25.36 -4.46
CA LYS A 44 -0.70 -26.73 -4.14
C LYS A 44 -1.43 -27.32 -2.94
N GLU A 45 -1.85 -26.49 -2.01
CA GLU A 45 -2.62 -26.89 -0.83
C GLU A 45 -3.64 -25.78 -0.51
N LEU A 46 -4.86 -26.17 -0.13
CA LEU A 46 -5.95 -25.26 0.19
C LEU A 46 -6.52 -25.57 1.56
N VAL A 47 -6.62 -24.55 2.39
CA VAL A 47 -7.29 -24.57 3.67
C VAL A 47 -8.53 -23.69 3.63
N VAL A 48 -9.55 -24.02 4.38
CA VAL A 48 -10.80 -23.26 4.39
C VAL A 48 -11.19 -22.92 5.82
N ASP A 49 -11.45 -21.65 6.07
CA ASP A 49 -12.05 -21.24 7.33
C ASP A 49 -13.36 -22.01 7.60
N LEU A 50 -13.59 -22.42 8.83
CA LEU A 50 -14.77 -23.21 9.22
C LEU A 50 -16.08 -22.57 8.80
N THR A 51 -16.17 -21.22 8.85
CA THR A 51 -17.37 -20.47 8.42
C THR A 51 -17.55 -20.53 6.91
N ALA A 52 -16.46 -20.39 6.16
CA ALA A 52 -16.45 -20.47 4.69
C ALA A 52 -16.75 -21.91 4.22
N PHE A 53 -16.24 -22.90 4.92
CA PHE A 53 -16.36 -24.32 4.50
C PHE A 53 -17.83 -24.74 4.28
N HIS A 54 -18.72 -24.42 5.21
CA HIS A 54 -20.12 -24.78 5.08
C HIS A 54 -20.80 -24.07 3.89
N ALA A 55 -20.47 -22.81 3.64
CA ALA A 55 -21.02 -22.05 2.52
C ALA A 55 -20.61 -22.68 1.18
N PHE A 56 -19.35 -23.07 1.03
CA PHE A 56 -18.83 -23.66 -0.21
C PHE A 56 -19.18 -25.12 -0.38
N LEU A 57 -19.34 -25.88 0.71
CA LEU A 57 -19.91 -27.22 0.67
C LEU A 57 -21.31 -27.22 0.02
N VAL A 58 -22.15 -26.25 0.38
CA VAL A 58 -23.50 -26.12 -0.23
C VAL A 58 -23.41 -25.68 -1.68
N LYS A 59 -22.49 -24.78 -2.02
CA LYS A 59 -22.37 -24.20 -3.36
C LYS A 59 -21.68 -25.11 -4.37
N TYR A 60 -20.59 -25.77 -3.98
CA TYR A 60 -19.70 -26.52 -4.86
C TYR A 60 -19.67 -28.02 -4.59
N GLY A 61 -20.40 -28.51 -3.57
CA GLY A 61 -20.37 -29.89 -3.14
C GLY A 61 -19.17 -30.23 -2.27
N MET A 62 -19.02 -31.54 -1.95
CA MET A 62 -17.92 -32.03 -1.12
C MET A 62 -16.57 -31.71 -1.78
N PRO A 63 -15.64 -31.11 -1.02
CA PRO A 63 -14.28 -30.90 -1.52
C PRO A 63 -13.50 -32.20 -1.58
N ALA A 64 -12.36 -32.19 -2.26
CA ALA A 64 -11.38 -33.25 -2.23
C ALA A 64 -10.88 -33.51 -0.79
N ALA A 65 -10.51 -34.76 -0.52
CA ALA A 65 -10.16 -35.22 0.83
C ALA A 65 -8.93 -34.52 1.44
N ASN A 66 -8.06 -33.94 0.62
CA ASN A 66 -6.89 -33.18 1.05
C ASN A 66 -7.17 -31.70 1.36
N ILE A 67 -8.37 -31.20 1.10
CA ILE A 67 -8.77 -29.85 1.50
C ILE A 67 -9.22 -29.90 2.97
N LYS A 68 -8.56 -29.10 3.80
CA LYS A 68 -8.79 -29.06 5.25
C LYS A 68 -9.64 -27.87 5.61
N SER A 69 -10.51 -28.02 6.59
CA SER A 69 -11.14 -26.88 7.28
C SER A 69 -10.53 -26.75 8.67
N MET A 70 -10.29 -25.51 9.11
CA MET A 70 -9.67 -25.28 10.42
C MET A 70 -10.14 -23.97 11.05
N PRO A 71 -9.92 -23.80 12.38
CA PRO A 71 -10.23 -22.57 13.08
C PRO A 71 -9.43 -21.38 12.55
N PRO A 72 -10.00 -20.16 12.56
CA PRO A 72 -9.32 -18.95 12.08
C PRO A 72 -7.94 -18.69 12.70
N SER A 73 -7.80 -19.00 13.98
CA SER A 73 -6.55 -18.77 14.74
C SER A 73 -5.37 -19.65 14.29
N GLU A 74 -5.62 -20.72 13.54
CA GLU A 74 -4.60 -21.67 13.12
C GLU A 74 -4.22 -21.54 11.64
N ILE A 75 -5.06 -20.84 10.84
CA ILE A 75 -4.95 -20.86 9.37
C ILE A 75 -3.64 -20.20 8.89
N LEU A 76 -3.30 -19.03 9.43
CA LEU A 76 -2.13 -18.28 8.95
C LEU A 76 -0.83 -19.04 9.20
N ASP A 77 -0.65 -19.56 10.41
CA ASP A 77 0.55 -20.31 10.78
C ASP A 77 0.64 -21.59 9.97
N TYR A 78 -0.48 -22.33 9.84
CA TYR A 78 -0.53 -23.51 8.99
C TYR A 78 -0.13 -23.19 7.53
N CYS A 79 -0.66 -22.11 6.96
CA CYS A 79 -0.35 -21.71 5.58
C CYS A 79 1.11 -21.30 5.41
N ARG A 80 1.71 -20.64 6.40
CA ARG A 80 3.15 -20.29 6.40
C ARG A 80 4.04 -21.54 6.43
N GLU A 81 3.72 -22.51 7.29
CA GLU A 81 4.50 -23.74 7.46
C GLU A 81 4.39 -24.69 6.24
N ASN A 82 3.23 -24.70 5.58
CA ASN A 82 2.93 -25.66 4.51
C ASN A 82 2.88 -25.03 3.11
N ASN A 83 3.17 -23.72 2.99
CA ASN A 83 3.01 -22.97 1.74
C ASN A 83 1.61 -23.16 1.12
N ALA A 84 0.59 -23.15 1.97
CA ALA A 84 -0.80 -23.35 1.60
C ALA A 84 -1.52 -22.01 1.38
N TRP A 85 -2.56 -22.02 0.54
CA TRP A 85 -3.49 -20.92 0.39
C TRP A 85 -4.74 -21.15 1.24
N ALA A 86 -5.49 -20.07 1.51
CA ALA A 86 -6.70 -20.20 2.32
C ALA A 86 -7.89 -19.47 1.71
N ILE A 87 -9.10 -19.96 2.02
CA ILE A 87 -10.35 -19.21 1.81
C ILE A 87 -10.84 -18.73 3.18
N ILE A 88 -10.90 -17.41 3.37
CA ILE A 88 -11.31 -16.77 4.62
C ILE A 88 -12.42 -15.74 4.39
N PRO A 89 -13.27 -15.43 5.38
CA PRO A 89 -14.17 -14.28 5.32
C PRO A 89 -13.41 -12.98 5.09
N PHE A 90 -13.98 -12.05 4.29
CA PHE A 90 -13.35 -10.77 3.95
C PHE A 90 -12.91 -9.98 5.18
N GLU A 91 -13.74 -9.92 6.22
CA GLU A 91 -13.45 -9.19 7.47
C GLU A 91 -12.30 -9.76 8.30
N ARG A 92 -11.75 -10.93 7.91
CA ARG A 92 -10.60 -11.59 8.56
C ARG A 92 -9.28 -11.40 7.82
N ILE A 93 -9.28 -10.60 6.76
CA ILE A 93 -8.04 -10.21 6.10
C ILE A 93 -7.21 -9.38 7.08
N THR A 94 -5.93 -9.73 7.20
CA THR A 94 -4.90 -9.00 7.96
C THR A 94 -3.70 -8.72 7.05
N PRO A 95 -2.81 -7.78 7.41
CA PRO A 95 -1.70 -7.39 6.54
C PRO A 95 -0.75 -8.52 6.13
N GLU A 96 -0.68 -9.56 6.93
CA GLU A 96 0.18 -10.73 6.66
C GLU A 96 -0.37 -11.65 5.56
N TRP A 97 -1.58 -11.37 5.07
CA TRP A 97 -2.16 -12.06 3.94
C TRP A 97 -1.96 -11.29 2.63
N LYS A 98 -1.58 -11.99 1.59
CA LYS A 98 -1.75 -11.54 0.21
C LYS A 98 -3.10 -12.02 -0.29
N VAL A 99 -3.93 -11.10 -0.76
CA VAL A 99 -5.21 -11.45 -1.40
C VAL A 99 -4.94 -11.82 -2.86
N ILE A 100 -5.36 -13.02 -3.25
CA ILE A 100 -5.20 -13.54 -4.61
C ILE A 100 -6.47 -13.24 -5.39
N ALA A 101 -6.33 -12.52 -6.49
CA ALA A 101 -7.45 -12.23 -7.40
C ALA A 101 -7.93 -13.51 -8.11
N ILE A 102 -9.22 -13.60 -8.42
CA ILE A 102 -9.80 -14.71 -9.18
C ILE A 102 -10.43 -14.13 -10.45
N ASP A 103 -9.95 -14.55 -11.62
CA ASP A 103 -10.36 -13.98 -12.92
C ASP A 103 -10.32 -12.43 -12.95
N GLY A 104 -9.29 -11.85 -12.35
CA GLY A 104 -9.11 -10.40 -12.25
C GLY A 104 -10.00 -9.70 -11.22
N GLN A 105 -10.81 -10.43 -10.46
CA GLN A 105 -11.65 -9.89 -9.38
C GLN A 105 -11.00 -10.12 -8.02
N SER A 106 -10.94 -9.07 -7.21
CA SER A 106 -10.45 -9.15 -5.83
C SER A 106 -11.32 -8.31 -4.90
N PRO A 107 -11.68 -8.82 -3.72
CA PRO A 107 -12.52 -8.06 -2.78
C PRO A 107 -11.84 -6.81 -2.22
N ILE A 108 -10.53 -6.65 -2.39
CA ILE A 108 -9.79 -5.44 -2.01
C ILE A 108 -9.75 -4.38 -3.13
N TYR A 109 -10.32 -4.64 -4.31
CA TYR A 109 -10.35 -3.67 -5.41
C TYR A 109 -11.58 -2.77 -5.33
N LYS A 110 -11.43 -1.51 -5.73
CA LYS A 110 -12.54 -0.54 -5.82
C LYS A 110 -13.60 -0.96 -6.85
N ASN A 111 -13.16 -1.49 -7.97
CA ASN A 111 -14.00 -1.97 -9.10
C ASN A 111 -14.44 -3.43 -8.96
N PHE A 112 -14.38 -4.01 -7.76
CA PHE A 112 -14.81 -5.37 -7.47
C PHE A 112 -16.29 -5.58 -7.80
N ASP A 113 -16.59 -6.58 -8.66
CA ASP A 113 -17.94 -7.00 -8.99
C ASP A 113 -18.29 -8.33 -8.29
N PRO A 114 -19.08 -8.30 -7.20
CA PRO A 114 -19.47 -9.51 -6.50
C PRO A 114 -20.39 -10.42 -7.35
N SER A 115 -21.01 -9.92 -8.43
CA SER A 115 -21.94 -10.72 -9.24
C SER A 115 -21.23 -11.86 -9.98
N ILE A 116 -19.99 -11.65 -10.39
CA ILE A 116 -19.17 -12.63 -11.13
C ILE A 116 -18.12 -13.33 -10.23
N TYR A 117 -17.99 -12.89 -8.98
CA TYR A 117 -16.97 -13.43 -8.08
C TYR A 117 -17.37 -14.80 -7.51
N PRO A 118 -16.53 -15.83 -7.62
CA PRO A 118 -16.89 -17.19 -7.23
C PRO A 118 -16.99 -17.39 -5.72
N LEU A 119 -16.17 -16.67 -4.92
CA LEU A 119 -16.11 -16.88 -3.47
C LEU A 119 -17.08 -15.96 -2.73
N LYS A 120 -18.37 -16.12 -3.03
CA LYS A 120 -19.47 -15.47 -2.31
C LYS A 120 -20.56 -16.46 -1.93
N ALA A 121 -21.29 -16.14 -0.87
CA ALA A 121 -22.45 -16.88 -0.41
C ALA A 121 -23.59 -15.94 -0.05
N ASP A 122 -24.82 -16.28 -0.47
CA ASP A 122 -26.02 -15.59 -0.04
C ASP A 122 -26.53 -16.21 1.27
N ILE A 123 -26.86 -15.35 2.23
CA ILE A 123 -27.56 -15.72 3.46
C ILE A 123 -29.04 -15.46 3.21
N ASN A 124 -29.83 -16.52 3.23
CA ASN A 124 -31.25 -16.46 2.94
C ASN A 124 -32.09 -16.89 4.15
N LEU A 125 -33.24 -16.22 4.33
CA LEU A 125 -34.29 -16.70 5.21
C LEU A 125 -35.17 -17.67 4.44
N SER A 126 -35.19 -18.94 4.84
CA SER A 126 -36.06 -19.95 4.23
C SER A 126 -37.13 -20.42 5.22
N LYS A 127 -38.30 -20.80 4.67
CA LYS A 127 -39.36 -21.45 5.46
C LYS A 127 -39.00 -22.92 5.66
N ASN A 128 -38.99 -23.37 6.89
CA ASN A 128 -38.89 -24.80 7.15
C ASN A 128 -40.24 -25.45 6.80
N PRO A 129 -40.31 -26.37 5.79
CA PRO A 129 -41.56 -26.96 5.35
C PRO A 129 -42.27 -27.79 6.44
N ALA A 130 -41.57 -28.16 7.50
CA ALA A 130 -42.18 -28.88 8.62
C ALA A 130 -43.02 -27.97 9.55
N PHE A 131 -42.92 -26.64 9.40
CA PHE A 131 -43.66 -25.67 10.21
C PHE A 131 -44.53 -24.80 9.33
N LYS A 132 -45.81 -24.67 9.70
CA LYS A 132 -46.73 -23.71 9.08
C LYS A 132 -46.52 -22.34 9.71
N ILE A 133 -45.82 -21.49 9.00
CA ILE A 133 -45.65 -20.08 9.38
C ILE A 133 -46.59 -19.28 8.48
N ASP A 134 -47.46 -18.43 9.06
CA ASP A 134 -48.33 -17.57 8.29
C ASP A 134 -47.51 -16.48 7.57
N PRO A 135 -48.01 -15.96 6.44
CA PRO A 135 -47.25 -14.99 5.62
C PRO A 135 -46.93 -13.69 6.36
N GLU A 136 -47.79 -13.23 7.27
CA GLU A 136 -47.59 -11.97 8.01
C GLU A 136 -46.44 -12.10 9.01
N THR A 137 -46.46 -13.18 9.80
CA THR A 137 -45.34 -13.51 10.74
C THR A 137 -44.03 -13.66 9.96
N TYR A 138 -44.03 -14.35 8.82
CA TYR A 138 -42.84 -14.49 8.00
C TYR A 138 -42.30 -13.14 7.53
N GLN A 139 -43.14 -12.27 6.99
CA GLN A 139 -42.73 -10.93 6.52
C GLN A 139 -42.27 -10.05 7.68
N HIS A 140 -42.87 -10.17 8.85
CA HIS A 140 -42.41 -9.45 10.04
C HIS A 140 -40.99 -9.90 10.43
N VAL A 141 -40.73 -11.19 10.52
CA VAL A 141 -39.38 -11.73 10.81
C VAL A 141 -38.38 -11.31 9.76
N LEU A 142 -38.74 -11.42 8.46
CA LEU A 142 -37.89 -11.00 7.35
C LEU A 142 -37.50 -9.52 7.49
N SER A 143 -38.47 -8.63 7.74
CA SER A 143 -38.21 -7.19 7.88
C SER A 143 -37.35 -6.87 9.10
N GLN A 144 -37.53 -7.57 10.22
CA GLN A 144 -36.69 -7.38 11.41
C GLN A 144 -35.24 -7.84 11.15
N LEU A 145 -35.04 -8.98 10.50
CA LEU A 145 -33.70 -9.46 10.15
C LEU A 145 -33.01 -8.55 9.14
N GLN A 146 -33.73 -8.07 8.11
CA GLN A 146 -33.20 -7.12 7.13
C GLN A 146 -32.82 -5.76 7.74
N ALA A 147 -33.46 -5.37 8.86
CA ALA A 147 -33.14 -4.14 9.56
C ALA A 147 -31.87 -4.21 10.42
N VAL A 148 -31.48 -5.41 10.87
CA VAL A 148 -30.32 -5.59 11.77
C VAL A 148 -29.12 -6.27 11.11
N MET A 149 -29.32 -7.03 10.05
CA MET A 149 -28.23 -7.69 9.33
C MET A 149 -27.61 -6.74 8.30
N PRO A 150 -26.26 -6.67 8.22
CA PRO A 150 -25.62 -5.93 7.13
C PRO A 150 -25.96 -6.60 5.78
N LYS A 151 -26.16 -5.79 4.75
CA LYS A 151 -26.42 -6.29 3.39
C LYS A 151 -25.27 -7.11 2.81
N THR A 152 -24.07 -6.79 3.24
CA THR A 152 -22.82 -7.48 2.88
C THR A 152 -21.77 -7.27 3.97
N ASN A 153 -20.80 -8.19 4.06
CA ASN A 153 -19.62 -8.01 4.91
C ASN A 153 -18.52 -7.17 4.21
N ARG A 154 -18.71 -6.82 2.91
CA ARG A 154 -17.79 -5.99 2.13
C ARG A 154 -18.55 -4.82 1.50
N ASP A 155 -18.55 -3.68 2.18
CA ASP A 155 -19.16 -2.43 1.74
C ASP A 155 -18.13 -1.58 0.97
N PRO A 156 -18.35 -1.28 -0.35
CA PRO A 156 -17.39 -0.49 -1.12
C PRO A 156 -17.17 0.93 -0.57
N GLU A 157 -18.15 1.49 0.14
CA GLU A 157 -18.08 2.83 0.72
C GLU A 157 -17.18 2.92 1.96
N LYS A 158 -16.66 1.79 2.45
CA LYS A 158 -15.72 1.72 3.58
C LYS A 158 -14.28 1.45 3.16
N LEU A 159 -14.05 1.26 1.86
CA LEU A 159 -12.72 0.98 1.33
C LEU A 159 -11.97 2.28 1.05
N THR A 160 -10.70 2.34 1.43
CA THR A 160 -9.77 3.42 1.07
C THR A 160 -8.47 2.81 0.59
N THR A 161 -7.97 3.30 -0.53
CA THR A 161 -6.68 2.92 -1.09
C THR A 161 -5.70 4.09 -0.99
N VAL A 162 -4.49 3.80 -0.48
CA VAL A 162 -3.40 4.76 -0.38
C VAL A 162 -2.20 4.21 -1.16
N ILE A 163 -1.65 5.00 -2.05
CA ILE A 163 -0.41 4.65 -2.74
C ILE A 163 0.75 5.41 -2.08
N LEU A 164 1.80 4.67 -1.70
CA LEU A 164 3.10 5.24 -1.32
C LEU A 164 4.11 5.01 -2.43
N THR A 165 4.91 6.03 -2.70
CA THR A 165 5.98 6.00 -3.71
C THR A 165 7.31 6.43 -3.13
N GLY A 166 8.40 6.02 -3.79
CA GLY A 166 9.73 6.42 -3.42
C GLY A 166 10.15 7.78 -3.95
N VAL A 167 11.45 7.98 -4.15
CA VAL A 167 12.07 9.28 -4.41
C VAL A 167 11.57 9.93 -5.69
N THR A 168 11.16 11.19 -5.56
CA THR A 168 10.88 12.09 -6.68
C THR A 168 11.78 13.32 -6.58
N ALA A 169 12.56 13.58 -7.64
CA ALA A 169 13.32 14.80 -7.81
C ALA A 169 13.33 15.15 -9.30
N LEU A 170 12.53 16.14 -9.68
CA LEU A 170 12.36 16.56 -11.09
C LEU A 170 13.51 17.49 -11.49
N ALA A 171 14.73 16.93 -11.53
CA ALA A 171 15.98 17.62 -11.76
C ALA A 171 16.89 16.78 -12.68
N ARG A 172 18.03 17.29 -13.06
CA ARG A 172 19.09 16.61 -13.84
C ARG A 172 18.55 15.85 -15.08
N ALA A 173 18.96 14.57 -15.24
CA ALA A 173 18.59 13.77 -16.41
C ALA A 173 17.09 13.48 -16.46
N THR A 174 16.41 13.34 -15.32
CA THR A 174 14.94 13.21 -15.26
C THR A 174 14.27 14.41 -15.90
N ALA A 175 14.60 15.63 -15.45
CA ALA A 175 14.06 16.85 -16.01
C ALA A 175 14.49 17.07 -17.46
N LYS A 176 15.74 16.69 -17.82
CA LYS A 176 16.22 16.80 -19.21
C LYS A 176 15.43 15.95 -20.17
N GLU A 177 15.04 14.74 -19.78
CA GLU A 177 14.13 13.90 -20.59
C GLU A 177 12.72 14.52 -20.68
N MET A 178 12.22 15.09 -19.57
CA MET A 178 10.93 15.79 -19.57
C MET A 178 10.91 16.95 -20.56
N GLU A 179 12.00 17.74 -20.66
CA GLU A 179 12.13 18.80 -21.68
C GLU A 179 12.11 18.26 -23.11
N ILE A 180 12.70 17.10 -23.35
CA ILE A 180 12.81 16.51 -24.69
C ILE A 180 11.52 15.82 -25.12
N TYR A 181 10.91 15.06 -24.23
CA TYR A 181 9.76 14.18 -24.54
C TYR A 181 8.42 14.72 -24.03
N GLY A 182 8.44 15.85 -23.32
CA GLY A 182 7.29 16.51 -22.71
C GLY A 182 7.17 16.23 -21.21
N VAL A 183 6.77 17.25 -20.46
CA VAL A 183 6.69 17.24 -18.98
C VAL A 183 5.89 16.05 -18.45
N LEU A 184 4.83 15.62 -19.12
CA LEU A 184 3.97 14.51 -18.70
C LEU A 184 4.46 13.14 -19.16
N SER A 185 5.57 13.05 -19.89
CA SER A 185 6.06 11.77 -20.41
C SER A 185 6.39 10.72 -19.34
N PRO A 186 6.92 11.07 -18.15
CA PRO A 186 7.18 10.08 -17.10
C PRO A 186 5.94 9.39 -16.54
N ALA A 187 4.78 10.06 -16.55
CA ALA A 187 3.53 9.52 -16.00
C ALA A 187 2.87 8.45 -16.88
N GLN A 188 3.26 8.30 -18.14
CA GLN A 188 2.50 7.55 -19.17
C GLN A 188 2.08 6.14 -18.74
N SER A 189 2.97 5.40 -18.09
CA SER A 189 2.67 4.02 -17.68
C SER A 189 1.86 3.94 -16.38
N ILE A 190 2.11 4.83 -15.43
CA ILE A 190 1.64 4.67 -14.04
C ILE A 190 0.43 5.52 -13.67
N LYS A 191 0.12 6.58 -14.43
CA LYS A 191 -0.88 7.60 -14.07
C LYS A 191 -2.26 7.04 -13.76
N ASP A 192 -2.72 6.04 -14.50
CA ASP A 192 -4.07 5.51 -14.31
C ASP A 192 -4.18 4.79 -12.96
N VAL A 193 -3.16 4.02 -12.57
CA VAL A 193 -3.09 3.33 -11.28
C VAL A 193 -2.94 4.34 -10.13
N MET A 194 -2.13 5.38 -10.33
CA MET A 194 -1.96 6.44 -9.34
C MET A 194 -3.28 7.19 -9.11
N LYS A 195 -3.97 7.59 -10.16
CA LYS A 195 -5.28 8.29 -10.11
C LYS A 195 -6.42 7.41 -9.57
N GLU A 196 -6.32 6.09 -9.67
CA GLU A 196 -7.32 5.18 -9.11
C GLU A 196 -7.28 5.14 -7.58
N ALA A 197 -6.14 5.48 -6.96
CA ALA A 197 -6.03 5.57 -5.51
C ALA A 197 -6.94 6.68 -4.95
N ASP A 198 -7.33 6.55 -3.69
CA ASP A 198 -8.08 7.58 -2.97
C ASP A 198 -7.14 8.64 -2.38
N LEU A 199 -5.89 8.23 -2.10
CA LEU A 199 -4.81 9.10 -1.66
C LEU A 199 -3.52 8.68 -2.38
N ALA A 200 -3.03 9.50 -3.30
CA ALA A 200 -1.76 9.30 -3.99
C ALA A 200 -0.67 10.13 -3.29
N HIS A 201 0.33 9.46 -2.75
CA HIS A 201 1.46 10.05 -2.04
C HIS A 201 2.71 10.09 -2.91
N VAL A 202 3.43 11.21 -2.85
CA VAL A 202 4.71 11.44 -3.50
C VAL A 202 5.74 11.93 -2.48
N SER A 203 6.94 11.36 -2.48
CA SER A 203 8.08 11.87 -1.72
C SER A 203 8.87 12.82 -2.62
N ASN A 204 8.60 14.15 -2.55
CA ASN A 204 9.29 15.14 -3.36
C ASN A 204 10.48 15.73 -2.60
N GLU A 205 11.67 15.46 -3.12
CA GLU A 205 12.94 15.75 -2.46
C GLU A 205 13.48 17.16 -2.73
N VAL A 206 13.05 17.81 -3.84
CA VAL A 206 13.63 19.07 -4.30
C VAL A 206 12.58 20.19 -4.42
N PRO A 207 12.97 21.47 -4.21
CA PRO A 207 12.02 22.59 -4.32
C PRO A 207 11.74 22.94 -5.77
N PHE A 208 10.57 23.53 -6.02
CA PHE A 208 10.26 24.27 -7.25
C PHE A 208 10.77 25.69 -7.15
N ALA A 209 11.29 26.22 -8.27
CA ALA A 209 11.77 27.59 -8.34
C ALA A 209 11.59 28.18 -9.73
N PRO A 210 11.03 29.41 -9.86
CA PRO A 210 10.80 30.05 -11.15
C PRO A 210 12.09 30.45 -11.89
N ASP A 211 13.21 30.49 -11.18
CA ASP A 211 14.55 30.78 -11.70
C ASP A 211 15.45 29.54 -11.76
N CYS A 212 14.86 28.34 -11.66
CA CYS A 212 15.61 27.10 -11.83
C CYS A 212 16.23 27.04 -13.24
N PRO A 213 17.54 26.78 -13.35
CA PRO A 213 18.21 26.76 -14.64
C PRO A 213 17.80 25.56 -15.48
N GLU A 214 18.02 25.66 -16.80
CA GLU A 214 17.85 24.54 -17.73
C GLU A 214 18.52 23.26 -17.22
N PRO A 215 17.80 22.13 -17.17
CA PRO A 215 18.34 20.89 -16.64
C PRO A 215 19.50 20.35 -17.46
N GLN A 216 20.47 19.78 -16.79
CA GLN A 216 21.64 19.15 -17.38
C GLN A 216 21.62 17.63 -17.14
N TRP A 217 22.14 16.84 -18.08
CA TRP A 217 22.29 15.39 -17.90
C TRP A 217 23.10 15.01 -16.66
N VAL A 218 24.10 15.81 -16.36
CA VAL A 218 24.99 15.66 -15.17
C VAL A 218 25.19 17.04 -14.58
N GLN A 219 25.12 17.14 -13.27
CA GLN A 219 25.44 18.36 -12.52
C GLN A 219 26.69 18.15 -11.69
N ASP A 220 27.56 19.16 -11.68
CA ASP A 220 28.81 19.15 -10.89
C ASP A 220 28.54 19.40 -9.39
N ARG A 221 27.40 19.99 -9.05
CA ARG A 221 26.99 20.29 -7.68
C ARG A 221 25.71 19.53 -7.34
N LEU A 222 25.63 19.06 -6.09
CA LEU A 222 24.43 18.45 -5.53
C LEU A 222 23.51 19.52 -4.92
N GLU A 223 23.10 20.46 -5.76
CA GLU A 223 22.15 21.54 -5.43
C GLU A 223 21.06 21.52 -6.51
N PHE A 224 19.85 21.14 -6.14
CA PHE A 224 18.78 20.83 -7.09
C PHE A 224 17.58 21.76 -6.96
N CYS A 225 16.92 22.01 -8.05
CA CYS A 225 15.62 22.63 -8.15
C CYS A 225 14.82 22.02 -9.31
N SER A 226 13.54 22.24 -9.31
CA SER A 226 12.61 21.91 -10.39
C SER A 226 12.03 23.19 -11.00
N ASP A 227 11.87 23.28 -12.31
CA ASP A 227 11.08 24.34 -12.92
C ASP A 227 9.61 24.22 -12.46
N ASP A 228 8.95 25.38 -12.27
CA ASP A 228 7.56 25.43 -11.79
C ASP A 228 6.60 24.62 -12.66
N SER A 229 6.83 24.57 -13.99
CA SER A 229 5.97 23.83 -14.92
C SER A 229 5.97 22.32 -14.70
N TYR A 230 6.99 21.78 -14.03
CA TYR A 230 7.07 20.35 -13.77
C TYR A 230 6.06 19.86 -12.73
N ILE A 231 5.42 20.76 -11.97
CA ILE A 231 4.30 20.40 -11.08
C ILE A 231 3.16 19.73 -11.85
N ASP A 232 3.03 19.99 -13.15
CA ASP A 232 2.00 19.39 -13.98
C ASP A 232 2.16 17.84 -14.07
N LEU A 233 3.38 17.31 -13.92
CA LEU A 233 3.61 15.87 -13.82
C LEU A 233 2.97 15.30 -12.54
N LEU A 234 3.13 15.98 -11.41
CA LEU A 234 2.55 15.55 -10.13
C LEU A 234 1.01 15.66 -10.15
N LYS A 235 0.45 16.67 -10.82
CA LYS A 235 -1.00 16.77 -11.10
C LYS A 235 -1.47 15.63 -11.99
N GLU A 236 -0.71 15.28 -13.04
CA GLU A 236 -1.08 14.22 -13.98
C GLU A 236 -1.15 12.85 -13.31
N ILE A 237 -0.40 12.59 -12.25
CA ILE A 237 -0.50 11.35 -11.48
C ILE A 237 -1.53 11.41 -10.35
N GLY A 238 -2.22 12.53 -10.14
CA GLY A 238 -3.26 12.68 -9.12
C GLY A 238 -2.73 12.79 -7.70
N THR A 239 -1.63 13.51 -7.48
CA THR A 239 -1.04 13.70 -6.15
C THR A 239 -2.02 14.36 -5.17
N ASP A 240 -2.14 13.81 -3.97
CA ASP A 240 -2.94 14.31 -2.85
C ASP A 240 -2.06 14.67 -1.64
N VAL A 241 -0.99 13.90 -1.42
CA VAL A 241 -0.12 14.00 -0.25
C VAL A 241 1.34 14.08 -0.70
N VAL A 242 2.07 15.05 -0.15
CA VAL A 242 3.50 15.24 -0.44
C VAL A 242 4.33 15.09 0.83
N GLU A 243 5.29 14.16 0.81
CA GLU A 243 6.31 14.03 1.83
C GLU A 243 7.47 14.99 1.53
N LEU A 244 7.91 15.72 2.54
CA LEU A 244 8.93 16.76 2.48
C LEU A 244 10.10 16.51 3.43
N THR A 245 10.41 15.24 3.68
CA THR A 245 11.53 14.85 4.54
C THR A 245 12.90 14.98 3.85
N GLY A 246 12.93 15.38 2.58
CA GLY A 246 14.10 15.44 1.72
C GLY A 246 15.23 16.35 2.23
N ASP A 247 16.49 15.88 2.18
CA ASP A 247 17.68 16.69 2.51
C ASP A 247 18.04 17.69 1.41
N HIS A 248 17.46 17.57 0.22
CA HIS A 248 17.58 18.50 -0.90
C HIS A 248 16.45 19.54 -0.97
N PHE A 249 15.47 19.48 -0.09
CA PHE A 249 14.27 20.32 -0.18
C PHE A 249 14.55 21.83 -0.01
N ARG A 250 15.74 22.21 0.44
CA ARG A 250 16.16 23.59 0.60
C ARG A 250 17.40 23.96 -0.23
N ASP A 251 17.73 23.17 -1.24
CA ASP A 251 18.92 23.37 -2.06
C ASP A 251 18.96 24.73 -2.76
N TRP A 252 17.78 25.20 -3.22
CA TRP A 252 17.61 26.48 -3.90
C TRP A 252 17.25 27.63 -2.95
N GLY A 253 17.51 27.45 -1.65
CA GLY A 253 17.28 28.44 -0.61
C GLY A 253 15.88 28.40 0.01
N PRO A 254 15.67 29.20 1.08
CA PRO A 254 14.41 29.22 1.81
C PRO A 254 13.24 29.79 0.98
N GLU A 255 13.51 30.72 0.07
CA GLU A 255 12.50 31.34 -0.79
C GLU A 255 11.90 30.33 -1.76
N ALA A 256 12.70 29.49 -2.39
CA ALA A 256 12.24 28.42 -3.29
C ALA A 256 11.41 27.37 -2.54
N MET A 257 11.84 27.02 -1.33
CA MET A 257 11.05 26.12 -0.50
C MET A 257 9.70 26.71 -0.13
N LEU A 258 9.63 27.99 0.30
CA LEU A 258 8.36 28.68 0.61
C LEU A 258 7.46 28.78 -0.63
N HIS A 259 8.05 29.08 -1.80
CA HIS A 259 7.35 29.09 -3.08
C HIS A 259 6.75 27.71 -3.39
N THR A 260 7.51 26.63 -3.18
CA THR A 260 7.02 25.26 -3.35
C THR A 260 5.81 24.94 -2.48
N LEU A 261 5.85 25.34 -1.19
CA LEU A 261 4.74 25.15 -0.27
C LEU A 261 3.49 25.96 -0.70
N ASP A 262 3.68 27.19 -1.21
CA ASP A 262 2.60 28.00 -1.76
C ASP A 262 1.98 27.37 -3.02
N MET A 263 2.79 26.71 -3.87
CA MET A 263 2.30 25.94 -5.02
C MET A 263 1.44 24.75 -4.56
N TYR A 264 1.88 23.99 -3.54
CA TYR A 264 1.11 22.85 -3.01
C TYR A 264 -0.20 23.30 -2.35
N ASP A 265 -0.17 24.41 -1.59
CA ASP A 265 -1.38 24.99 -1.03
C ASP A 265 -2.38 25.42 -2.14
N ALA A 266 -1.88 25.96 -3.26
CA ALA A 266 -2.71 26.34 -4.39
C ALA A 266 -3.37 25.14 -5.11
N GLU A 267 -2.70 23.97 -5.11
CA GLU A 267 -3.27 22.71 -5.62
C GLU A 267 -4.17 22.02 -4.59
N GLY A 268 -4.18 22.46 -3.33
CA GLY A 268 -4.94 21.84 -2.25
C GLY A 268 -4.33 20.54 -1.72
N TRP A 269 -3.04 20.32 -1.96
CA TRP A 269 -2.35 19.12 -1.49
C TRP A 269 -1.98 19.22 -0.01
N SER A 270 -2.06 18.12 0.68
CA SER A 270 -1.54 18.00 2.03
C SER A 270 -0.06 17.66 2.00
N TYR A 271 0.75 18.26 2.90
CA TYR A 271 2.16 17.91 3.00
C TYR A 271 2.60 17.75 4.46
N TYR A 272 3.67 17.01 4.69
CA TYR A 272 4.20 16.71 6.01
C TYR A 272 5.71 16.40 5.96
N GLY A 273 6.35 16.34 7.13
CA GLY A 273 7.80 16.05 7.23
C GLY A 273 8.70 17.21 6.85
N GLY A 274 8.11 18.32 6.41
CA GLY A 274 8.72 19.60 6.12
C GLY A 274 7.68 20.71 6.19
N GLY A 275 8.12 21.97 6.30
CA GLY A 275 7.19 23.10 6.43
C GLY A 275 7.89 24.45 6.52
N ARG A 276 7.12 25.50 6.71
CA ARG A 276 7.56 26.91 6.80
C ARG A 276 8.39 27.18 8.05
N ASN A 277 8.27 26.33 9.06
CA ASN A 277 9.01 26.35 10.31
C ASN A 277 8.95 24.99 10.98
N ILE A 278 9.68 24.80 12.08
CA ILE A 278 9.73 23.51 12.80
C ILE A 278 8.35 23.04 13.32
N ALA A 279 7.47 23.95 13.70
CA ALA A 279 6.15 23.60 14.21
C ALA A 279 5.28 22.96 13.10
N GLU A 280 5.34 23.52 11.88
CA GLU A 280 4.66 22.97 10.71
C GLU A 280 5.35 21.69 10.22
N ALA A 281 6.70 21.68 10.11
CA ALA A 281 7.47 20.57 9.59
C ALA A 281 7.27 19.26 10.39
N ARG A 282 7.14 19.35 11.71
CA ARG A 282 6.93 18.16 12.56
C ARG A 282 5.47 17.74 12.72
N ALA A 283 4.52 18.59 12.28
CA ALA A 283 3.10 18.32 12.48
C ALA A 283 2.64 17.16 11.58
N PRO A 284 1.92 16.17 12.13
CA PRO A 284 1.28 15.15 11.30
C PRO A 284 0.08 15.74 10.55
N ILE A 285 -0.16 15.26 9.33
CA ILE A 285 -1.42 15.49 8.63
C ILE A 285 -2.46 14.45 9.04
N ARG A 286 -3.73 14.84 9.01
CA ARG A 286 -4.87 14.03 9.39
C ARG A 286 -5.90 14.06 8.27
N LEU A 287 -6.21 12.91 7.72
CA LEU A 287 -7.16 12.75 6.63
C LEU A 287 -8.25 11.76 7.04
N GLU A 288 -9.43 11.95 6.49
CA GLU A 288 -10.54 11.01 6.67
C GLU A 288 -11.17 10.73 5.32
N HIS A 289 -11.23 9.45 4.95
CA HIS A 289 -11.84 9.00 3.71
C HIS A 289 -12.61 7.70 3.95
N ASN A 290 -13.87 7.63 3.51
CA ASN A 290 -14.74 6.45 3.65
C ASN A 290 -14.78 5.89 5.09
N GLY A 291 -14.74 6.78 6.10
CA GLY A 291 -14.72 6.41 7.52
C GLY A 291 -13.37 5.89 8.04
N ASN A 292 -12.34 5.84 7.20
CA ASN A 292 -10.99 5.53 7.63
C ASN A 292 -10.26 6.82 7.99
N LYS A 293 -9.81 6.93 9.25
CA LYS A 293 -8.95 8.00 9.73
C LYS A 293 -7.50 7.62 9.48
N ILE A 294 -6.81 8.36 8.61
CA ILE A 294 -5.43 8.08 8.22
C ILE A 294 -4.57 9.29 8.56
N ALA A 295 -3.45 9.09 9.23
CA ALA A 295 -2.50 10.15 9.52
C ALA A 295 -1.14 9.84 8.91
N PHE A 296 -0.47 10.87 8.38
CA PHE A 296 0.90 10.77 7.91
C PHE A 296 1.81 11.60 8.81
N ILE A 297 2.96 11.04 9.14
CA ILE A 297 4.03 11.71 9.87
C ILE A 297 5.37 11.22 9.32
N GLY A 298 6.35 12.11 9.21
CA GLY A 298 7.66 11.73 8.70
C GLY A 298 8.77 12.66 9.17
N CYS A 299 10.00 12.19 9.07
CA CYS A 299 11.18 12.99 9.43
C CYS A 299 12.41 12.60 8.62
N ASN A 300 13.40 13.47 8.61
CA ASN A 300 14.72 13.24 8.04
C ASN A 300 15.67 12.73 9.13
N ALA A 301 16.14 11.50 9.02
CA ALA A 301 17.05 10.86 9.95
C ALA A 301 18.53 11.06 9.57
N LYS A 302 18.83 11.67 8.41
CA LYS A 302 20.21 12.08 8.09
C LYS A 302 20.70 13.14 9.08
N ALA A 303 21.98 13.29 9.20
CA ALA A 303 22.58 14.30 10.10
C ALA A 303 21.98 15.71 9.83
N PRO A 304 21.75 16.53 10.87
CA PRO A 304 21.20 17.87 10.70
C PRO A 304 22.04 18.68 9.72
N GLY A 305 21.38 19.27 8.72
CA GLY A 305 22.00 20.05 7.66
C GLY A 305 21.28 21.36 7.39
N TYR A 306 21.65 22.03 6.32
CA TYR A 306 21.03 23.28 5.89
C TYR A 306 19.54 23.14 5.52
N ALA A 307 19.09 21.93 5.18
CA ALA A 307 17.69 21.64 4.88
C ALA A 307 16.81 21.52 6.12
N THR A 308 17.38 21.51 7.34
CA THR A 308 16.63 21.35 8.59
C THR A 308 15.80 22.58 8.92
N ALA A 309 14.53 22.38 9.27
CA ALA A 309 13.62 23.41 9.74
C ALA A 309 14.05 23.97 11.10
N SER A 310 13.77 25.25 11.34
CA SER A 310 13.93 25.92 12.64
C SER A 310 12.68 26.73 12.99
N GLU A 311 12.68 27.43 14.12
CA GLU A 311 11.56 28.28 14.50
C GLU A 311 11.25 29.37 13.45
N THR A 312 12.28 29.84 12.74
CA THR A 312 12.18 30.99 11.81
C THR A 312 12.52 30.64 10.36
N ASN A 313 12.96 29.42 10.08
CA ASN A 313 13.34 29.03 8.73
C ASN A 313 12.58 27.78 8.30
N PRO A 314 12.16 27.72 7.02
CA PRO A 314 11.57 26.52 6.44
C PRO A 314 12.61 25.40 6.34
N GLY A 315 12.14 24.17 6.30
CA GLY A 315 13.00 23.00 6.17
C GLY A 315 12.27 21.70 6.42
N ALA A 316 13.01 20.59 6.28
CA ALA A 316 12.59 19.26 6.69
C ALA A 316 12.64 19.12 8.21
N PHE A 317 11.77 18.29 8.77
CA PHE A 317 11.81 17.91 10.17
C PHE A 317 12.96 16.91 10.40
N HIS A 318 14.03 17.34 11.08
CA HIS A 318 15.05 16.40 11.53
C HIS A 318 14.50 15.51 12.63
N CYS A 319 14.69 14.19 12.51
CA CYS A 319 14.09 13.22 13.41
C CYS A 319 14.42 13.50 14.89
N ASP A 320 13.36 13.66 15.66
CA ASP A 320 13.33 13.58 17.11
C ASP A 320 12.45 12.35 17.44
N MET A 321 13.09 11.23 17.75
CA MET A 321 12.40 9.95 17.90
C MET A 321 11.45 9.96 19.10
N ASP A 322 11.77 10.66 20.18
CA ASP A 322 10.85 10.81 21.32
C ASP A 322 9.57 11.56 20.91
N TYR A 323 9.73 12.62 20.10
CA TYR A 323 8.58 13.33 19.53
C TYR A 323 7.78 12.45 18.57
N MET A 324 8.44 11.74 17.67
CA MET A 324 7.79 10.85 16.69
C MET A 324 6.96 9.78 17.38
N VAL A 325 7.52 9.09 18.37
CA VAL A 325 6.83 8.07 19.18
C VAL A 325 5.62 8.67 19.87
N GLY A 326 5.80 9.78 20.61
CA GLY A 326 4.68 10.41 21.32
C GLY A 326 3.57 10.93 20.40
N ALA A 327 3.92 11.43 19.21
CA ALA A 327 2.95 11.86 18.21
C ALA A 327 2.16 10.68 17.62
N ILE A 328 2.82 9.56 17.30
CA ILE A 328 2.18 8.34 16.81
C ILE A 328 1.23 7.77 17.86
N GLU A 329 1.68 7.62 19.11
CA GLU A 329 0.84 7.14 20.21
C GLU A 329 -0.41 8.02 20.41
N GLY A 330 -0.25 9.35 20.32
CA GLY A 330 -1.36 10.30 20.40
C GLY A 330 -2.37 10.10 19.26
N LEU A 331 -1.89 9.97 18.02
CA LEU A 331 -2.73 9.73 16.84
C LEU A 331 -3.49 8.40 16.93
N VAL A 332 -2.83 7.35 17.40
CA VAL A 332 -3.46 6.03 17.63
C VAL A 332 -4.58 6.14 18.69
N GLN A 333 -4.35 6.89 19.77
CA GLN A 333 -5.39 7.14 20.78
C GLN A 333 -6.57 7.95 20.22
N GLU A 334 -6.34 8.83 19.25
CA GLU A 334 -7.38 9.57 18.50
C GLU A 334 -8.12 8.67 17.47
N GLY A 335 -7.66 7.44 17.28
CA GLY A 335 -8.25 6.43 16.38
C GLY A 335 -7.74 6.54 14.94
N TYR A 336 -6.57 7.14 14.70
CA TYR A 336 -5.94 7.18 13.38
C TYR A 336 -5.12 5.91 13.11
N LEU A 337 -5.16 5.47 11.86
CA LEU A 337 -4.22 4.53 11.26
C LEU A 337 -3.01 5.32 10.78
N VAL A 338 -1.87 5.15 11.43
CA VAL A 338 -0.70 6.02 11.21
C VAL A 338 0.23 5.41 10.18
N ILE A 339 0.58 6.20 9.17
CA ILE A 339 1.63 5.95 8.19
C ILE A 339 2.82 6.83 8.58
N ALA A 340 3.93 6.20 8.93
CA ALA A 340 5.17 6.89 9.25
C ALA A 340 6.18 6.70 8.11
N THR A 341 6.88 7.78 7.73
CA THR A 341 7.87 7.72 6.66
C THR A 341 9.20 8.32 7.10
N PHE A 342 10.28 7.80 6.50
CA PHE A 342 11.63 8.27 6.74
C PHE A 342 12.35 8.61 5.44
N GLN A 343 13.04 9.76 5.43
CA GLN A 343 14.29 9.85 4.73
C GLN A 343 15.42 9.45 5.69
N HIS A 344 15.99 8.27 5.50
CA HIS A 344 17.08 7.74 6.32
C HIS A 344 18.41 7.74 5.56
N ASP A 345 19.46 7.18 6.15
CA ASP A 345 20.74 7.00 5.49
C ASP A 345 20.60 6.20 4.19
N GLU A 346 21.28 6.63 3.14
CA GLU A 346 21.31 5.91 1.88
C GLU A 346 22.16 4.63 2.02
N VAL A 347 21.53 3.50 1.83
CA VAL A 347 22.15 2.19 1.84
C VAL A 347 22.01 1.55 0.47
N TYR A 348 23.14 1.17 -0.14
CA TYR A 348 23.17 0.66 -1.51
C TYR A 348 23.25 -0.87 -1.55
N GLN A 349 22.35 -1.49 -0.80
CA GLN A 349 22.13 -2.93 -0.70
C GLN A 349 20.70 -3.20 -0.25
N TRP A 350 20.24 -4.42 -0.45
CA TRP A 350 18.86 -4.80 -0.07
C TRP A 350 18.58 -4.73 1.44
N GLN A 351 19.59 -4.96 2.24
CA GLN A 351 19.49 -4.97 3.71
C GLN A 351 19.64 -3.58 4.28
N PRO A 352 18.75 -3.12 5.19
CA PRO A 352 18.88 -1.84 5.87
C PRO A 352 20.07 -1.82 6.84
N ALA A 353 20.55 -0.63 7.18
CA ALA A 353 21.55 -0.45 8.22
C ALA A 353 20.94 -0.73 9.62
N PRO A 354 21.76 -1.10 10.62
CA PRO A 354 21.24 -1.41 11.96
C PRO A 354 20.44 -0.27 12.62
N ASN A 355 20.86 0.99 12.46
CA ASN A 355 20.12 2.15 12.95
C ASN A 355 18.78 2.35 12.24
N MET A 356 18.68 2.06 10.94
CA MET A 356 17.41 2.07 10.23
C MET A 356 16.44 1.03 10.84
N ILE A 357 16.92 -0.17 11.11
CA ILE A 357 16.11 -1.23 11.71
C ILE A 357 15.54 -0.78 13.06
N GLU A 358 16.39 -0.20 13.91
CA GLU A 358 16.01 0.29 15.24
C GLU A 358 14.93 1.37 15.13
N ASP A 359 15.18 2.41 14.33
CA ASP A 359 14.28 3.55 14.17
C ASP A 359 12.92 3.13 13.59
N PHE A 360 12.90 2.31 12.54
CA PHE A 360 11.66 1.85 11.91
C PHE A 360 10.82 0.99 12.86
N ARG A 361 11.46 0.08 13.60
CA ARG A 361 10.77 -0.76 14.59
C ARG A 361 10.24 0.06 15.76
N GLN A 362 10.95 1.09 16.19
CA GLN A 362 10.49 1.99 17.25
C GLN A 362 9.16 2.69 16.87
N LEU A 363 9.01 3.14 15.62
CA LEU A 363 7.75 3.73 15.17
C LEU A 363 6.64 2.67 14.99
N ALA A 364 6.98 1.46 14.61
CA ALA A 364 6.03 0.35 14.56
C ALA A 364 5.53 -0.01 15.98
N GLU A 365 6.42 -0.02 16.98
CA GLU A 365 6.09 -0.25 18.40
C GLU A 365 5.23 0.86 18.98
N ALA A 366 5.38 2.10 18.51
CA ALA A 366 4.51 3.23 18.88
C ALA A 366 3.08 3.10 18.30
N GLY A 367 2.86 2.17 17.37
CA GLY A 367 1.55 1.84 16.83
C GLY A 367 1.29 2.33 15.40
N ALA A 368 2.31 2.74 14.64
CA ALA A 368 2.18 2.94 13.21
C ALA A 368 1.75 1.62 12.53
N VAL A 369 0.79 1.67 11.60
CA VAL A 369 0.37 0.48 10.83
C VAL A 369 1.25 0.25 9.60
N ILE A 370 1.94 1.30 9.14
CA ILE A 370 2.91 1.29 8.05
C ILE A 370 4.10 2.15 8.45
N VAL A 371 5.32 1.63 8.24
CA VAL A 371 6.55 2.42 8.29
C VAL A 371 7.29 2.22 6.96
N SER A 372 7.55 3.32 6.24
CA SER A 372 8.10 3.28 4.89
C SER A 372 9.32 4.18 4.73
N GLY A 373 10.36 3.66 4.05
CA GLY A 373 11.56 4.42 3.69
C GLY A 373 11.41 5.07 2.31
N SER A 374 11.56 6.39 2.25
CA SER A 374 11.35 7.17 1.04
C SER A 374 12.63 7.54 0.29
N GLN A 375 13.80 7.43 0.92
CA GLN A 375 15.07 7.89 0.36
C GLN A 375 15.91 6.80 -0.32
N ALA A 376 15.51 5.57 -0.27
CA ALA A 376 16.23 4.51 -0.93
C ALA A 376 16.17 4.67 -2.45
N HIS A 377 17.33 4.70 -3.14
CA HIS A 377 17.40 4.75 -4.60
C HIS A 377 17.39 3.37 -5.26
N GLN A 378 17.07 2.34 -4.49
CA GLN A 378 16.87 0.96 -4.93
C GLN A 378 15.87 0.27 -4.00
N PRO A 379 15.28 -0.85 -4.40
CA PRO A 379 14.43 -1.66 -3.53
C PRO A 379 15.18 -2.17 -2.31
N HIS A 380 14.58 -2.04 -1.12
CA HIS A 380 15.02 -2.69 0.11
C HIS A 380 14.02 -3.76 0.54
N ILE A 381 14.40 -4.54 1.55
CA ILE A 381 13.56 -5.57 2.15
C ILE A 381 12.34 -4.98 2.87
N TYR A 382 11.39 -5.85 3.17
CA TYR A 382 10.29 -5.57 4.09
C TYR A 382 10.33 -6.52 5.29
N GLU A 383 9.61 -6.16 6.34
CA GLU A 383 9.25 -7.09 7.42
C GLU A 383 7.83 -6.78 7.96
N PHE A 384 7.27 -7.73 8.69
CA PHE A 384 6.14 -7.48 9.58
C PHE A 384 6.67 -7.42 11.01
N TRP A 385 6.57 -6.24 11.64
CA TRP A 385 6.87 -6.06 13.05
C TRP A 385 5.56 -6.00 13.84
N GLY A 386 5.19 -7.12 14.47
CA GLY A 386 3.81 -7.31 14.91
C GLY A 386 2.86 -7.33 13.72
N HIS A 387 1.88 -6.41 13.70
CA HIS A 387 0.96 -6.22 12.57
C HIS A 387 1.32 -5.02 11.69
N THR A 388 2.43 -4.35 11.95
CA THR A 388 2.92 -3.23 11.15
C THR A 388 3.66 -3.75 9.92
N PHE A 389 3.31 -3.23 8.76
CA PHE A 389 4.09 -3.44 7.54
C PHE A 389 5.23 -2.43 7.50
N VAL A 390 6.46 -2.91 7.50
CA VAL A 390 7.68 -2.11 7.42
C VAL A 390 8.33 -2.37 6.07
N HIS A 391 8.49 -1.33 5.22
CA HIS A 391 9.20 -1.40 3.95
C HIS A 391 10.36 -0.41 3.98
N TYR A 392 11.57 -0.91 4.04
CA TYR A 392 12.77 -0.10 4.29
C TYR A 392 13.18 0.79 3.13
N GLY A 393 12.68 0.53 1.91
CA GLY A 393 12.95 1.39 0.76
C GLY A 393 12.20 0.97 -0.50
N LEU A 394 11.55 1.96 -1.14
CA LEU A 394 10.73 1.75 -2.32
C LEU A 394 11.51 1.88 -3.65
N GLY A 395 12.68 2.51 -3.64
CA GLY A 395 13.39 2.92 -4.85
C GLY A 395 12.92 4.27 -5.38
N ASN A 396 13.19 4.57 -6.65
CA ASN A 396 12.84 5.85 -7.27
C ASN A 396 11.44 5.81 -7.90
N LEU A 397 10.70 6.95 -7.85
CA LEU A 397 9.53 7.16 -8.68
C LEU A 397 9.89 7.99 -9.92
N PHE A 398 10.42 9.21 -9.72
CA PHE A 398 10.89 10.11 -10.77
C PHE A 398 12.25 10.68 -10.38
N PHE A 399 13.29 9.90 -10.55
CA PHE A 399 14.65 10.31 -10.28
C PHE A 399 15.66 9.49 -11.09
N ASP A 400 16.77 10.11 -11.47
CA ASP A 400 17.75 9.58 -12.42
C ASP A 400 18.91 8.82 -11.79
N GLN A 401 18.84 8.46 -10.52
CA GLN A 401 19.89 7.69 -9.85
C GLN A 401 19.76 6.19 -10.19
N LEU A 402 19.96 5.88 -11.46
CA LEU A 402 19.74 4.57 -12.07
C LEU A 402 21.06 3.95 -12.55
N GLY A 403 21.18 2.61 -12.41
CA GLY A 403 22.32 1.86 -12.93
C GLY A 403 23.64 2.05 -12.17
N TRP A 404 23.60 2.69 -11.00
CA TRP A 404 24.75 2.89 -10.15
C TRP A 404 24.96 1.72 -9.19
N TYR A 405 23.87 1.05 -8.83
CA TYR A 405 23.83 -0.10 -7.93
C TYR A 405 22.95 -1.19 -8.53
N ASP A 406 23.08 -2.40 -8.02
CA ASP A 406 22.21 -3.52 -8.38
C ASP A 406 20.75 -3.15 -8.09
N ASP A 407 19.86 -3.35 -9.08
CA ASP A 407 18.43 -3.08 -9.00
C ASP A 407 18.01 -1.61 -8.79
N SER A 408 18.93 -0.62 -8.89
CA SER A 408 18.58 0.80 -8.82
C SER A 408 17.73 1.28 -10.00
N ASP A 409 17.59 0.46 -11.05
CA ASP A 409 16.65 0.65 -12.16
C ASP A 409 15.24 0.09 -11.87
N LYS A 410 14.98 -0.36 -10.64
CA LYS A 410 13.71 -0.96 -10.21
C LYS A 410 13.16 -0.25 -8.98
N ALA A 411 11.83 -0.24 -8.86
CA ALA A 411 11.16 0.35 -7.70
C ALA A 411 9.83 -0.34 -7.42
N PHE A 412 9.34 -0.09 -6.20
CA PHE A 412 8.01 -0.45 -5.75
C PHE A 412 7.10 0.79 -5.72
N ILE A 413 5.84 0.56 -6.04
CA ILE A 413 4.71 1.44 -5.75
C ILE A 413 3.83 0.62 -4.83
N ASP A 414 3.76 0.98 -3.56
CA ASP A 414 3.02 0.22 -2.56
C ASP A 414 1.58 0.71 -2.49
N ARG A 415 0.61 -0.13 -2.88
CA ARG A 415 -0.81 0.16 -2.77
C ARG A 415 -1.38 -0.45 -1.50
N HIS A 416 -1.62 0.38 -0.51
CA HIS A 416 -2.15 0.01 0.80
C HIS A 416 -3.67 0.07 0.81
N ILE A 417 -4.31 -0.88 1.49
CA ILE A 417 -5.75 -1.02 1.55
C ILE A 417 -6.23 -0.87 2.98
N PHE A 418 -7.16 0.06 3.20
CA PHE A 418 -7.84 0.30 4.47
C PHE A 418 -9.32 0.02 4.33
N TYR A 419 -9.93 -0.49 5.37
CA TYR A 419 -11.35 -0.81 5.38
C TYR A 419 -11.92 -0.73 6.79
N ASP A 420 -12.97 0.09 6.97
CA ASP A 420 -13.73 0.20 8.23
C ASP A 420 -12.84 0.40 9.47
N GLY A 421 -11.88 1.31 9.37
CA GLY A 421 -10.92 1.63 10.44
C GLY A 421 -9.82 0.58 10.66
N LYS A 422 -9.54 -0.29 9.68
CA LYS A 422 -8.49 -1.32 9.75
C LYS A 422 -7.57 -1.23 8.54
N TYR A 423 -6.31 -1.52 8.75
CA TYR A 423 -5.35 -1.78 7.68
C TYR A 423 -5.48 -3.25 7.26
N LEU A 424 -5.82 -3.51 5.98
CA LEU A 424 -6.00 -4.86 5.46
C LEU A 424 -4.74 -5.45 4.85
N GLY A 425 -3.87 -4.63 4.27
CA GLY A 425 -2.65 -5.11 3.62
C GLY A 425 -2.16 -4.21 2.50
N VAL A 426 -1.14 -4.69 1.79
CA VAL A 426 -0.49 -3.98 0.69
C VAL A 426 -0.38 -4.86 -0.54
N GLU A 427 -0.48 -4.23 -1.71
CA GLU A 427 -0.09 -4.81 -2.99
C GLU A 427 1.20 -4.14 -3.45
N LEU A 428 2.23 -4.95 -3.67
CA LEU A 428 3.52 -4.50 -4.18
C LEU A 428 3.46 -4.39 -5.71
N LEU A 429 3.26 -3.19 -6.23
CA LEU A 429 3.35 -2.91 -7.65
C LEU A 429 4.80 -2.65 -8.03
N THR A 430 5.25 -3.14 -9.19
CA THR A 430 6.66 -3.10 -9.55
C THR A 430 6.90 -2.40 -10.86
N VAL A 431 7.82 -1.45 -10.86
CA VAL A 431 8.23 -0.69 -12.05
C VAL A 431 9.72 -0.86 -12.31
N GLN A 432 10.09 -0.66 -13.57
CA GLN A 432 11.47 -0.64 -14.05
C GLN A 432 11.70 0.56 -14.97
N PHE A 433 12.88 1.13 -14.88
CA PHE A 433 13.31 2.24 -15.71
C PHE A 433 14.17 1.76 -16.87
N PHE A 434 13.84 2.21 -18.08
CA PHE A 434 14.62 1.99 -19.28
C PHE A 434 15.25 3.29 -19.82
N ASN A 435 14.90 4.41 -19.22
CA ASN A 435 15.44 5.74 -19.41
C ASN A 435 15.51 6.45 -18.06
N TRP A 436 15.93 7.71 -18.03
CA TRP A 436 16.20 8.47 -16.81
C TRP A 436 14.96 9.05 -16.11
N SER A 437 13.75 8.87 -16.66
CA SER A 437 12.57 9.56 -16.14
C SER A 437 11.33 8.69 -15.99
N THR A 438 11.20 7.60 -16.75
CA THR A 438 9.91 6.94 -16.96
C THR A 438 9.83 5.57 -16.28
N PRO A 439 9.16 5.47 -15.12
CA PRO A 439 8.80 4.19 -14.52
C PRO A 439 7.83 3.45 -15.43
N THR A 440 8.17 2.21 -15.79
CA THR A 440 7.36 1.36 -16.66
C THR A 440 7.00 0.08 -15.91
N TRP A 441 5.73 -0.35 -16.00
CA TRP A 441 5.32 -1.61 -15.39
C TRP A 441 6.19 -2.77 -15.86
N MET A 442 6.66 -3.57 -14.91
CA MET A 442 7.45 -4.74 -15.22
C MET A 442 6.64 -5.79 -15.99
N THR A 443 7.33 -6.52 -16.86
CA THR A 443 6.78 -7.76 -17.40
C THR A 443 6.51 -8.77 -16.28
N PRO A 444 5.58 -9.73 -16.46
CA PRO A 444 5.31 -10.76 -15.45
C PRO A 444 6.56 -11.51 -14.98
N ASP A 445 7.48 -11.83 -15.90
CA ASP A 445 8.72 -12.53 -15.58
C ASP A 445 9.69 -11.66 -14.76
N ALA A 446 9.87 -10.39 -15.14
CA ALA A 446 10.72 -9.45 -14.40
C ALA A 446 10.16 -9.19 -12.98
N ARG A 447 8.84 -9.00 -12.88
CA ARG A 447 8.13 -8.88 -11.59
C ARG A 447 8.34 -10.12 -10.71
N THR A 448 8.17 -11.31 -11.28
CA THR A 448 8.37 -12.58 -10.57
C THR A 448 9.78 -12.66 -9.99
N GLN A 449 10.80 -12.30 -10.77
CA GLN A 449 12.19 -12.33 -10.32
C GLN A 449 12.45 -11.31 -9.20
N LEU A 450 11.93 -10.08 -9.33
CA LEU A 450 12.08 -9.04 -8.31
C LEU A 450 11.41 -9.44 -6.99
N LEU A 451 10.16 -9.91 -7.05
CA LEU A 451 9.42 -10.36 -5.86
C LEU A 451 10.08 -11.58 -5.20
N ALA A 452 10.53 -12.55 -5.99
CA ALA A 452 11.25 -13.71 -5.44
C ALA A 452 12.52 -13.27 -4.68
N ARG A 453 13.28 -12.31 -5.26
CA ARG A 453 14.46 -11.74 -4.60
C ARG A 453 14.09 -10.97 -3.32
N LEU A 454 13.06 -10.12 -3.36
CA LEU A 454 12.56 -9.40 -2.19
C LEU A 454 12.21 -10.36 -1.05
N PHE A 455 11.42 -11.39 -1.35
CA PHE A 455 10.95 -12.36 -0.37
C PHE A 455 12.09 -13.19 0.22
N GLU A 456 13.03 -13.63 -0.62
CA GLU A 456 14.22 -14.34 -0.17
C GLU A 456 15.09 -13.47 0.76
N GLN A 457 15.39 -12.23 0.38
CA GLN A 457 16.20 -11.31 1.18
C GLN A 457 15.50 -10.95 2.51
N SER A 458 14.18 -10.74 2.49
CA SER A 458 13.39 -10.46 3.70
C SER A 458 13.33 -11.67 4.64
N GLN A 459 13.22 -12.89 4.09
CA GLN A 459 13.25 -14.11 4.88
C GLN A 459 14.61 -14.36 5.53
N GLN A 460 15.70 -14.16 4.79
CA GLN A 460 17.07 -14.27 5.32
C GLN A 460 17.31 -13.26 6.44
N PHE A 461 16.83 -12.05 6.29
CA PHE A 461 16.87 -11.02 7.32
C PHE A 461 16.14 -11.45 8.60
N SER A 462 14.89 -11.93 8.49
CA SER A 462 14.09 -12.39 9.63
C SER A 462 14.69 -13.59 10.37
N GLN A 463 15.43 -14.45 9.67
CA GLN A 463 16.11 -15.60 10.28
C GLN A 463 17.42 -15.23 10.99
N ALA A 464 18.00 -14.09 10.67
CA ALA A 464 19.25 -13.60 11.25
C ALA A 464 19.05 -12.77 12.52
N GLN A 465 17.81 -12.36 12.82
CA GLN A 465 17.39 -11.61 14.02
C GLN A 465 17.00 -12.55 15.16
#